data_d053037c8e3363c7700bbfcd604e2422
#
_entry.id   d053037c8e3363c7700bbfcd604e2422
#
_cell.length_a   1.000
_cell.length_b   1.000
_cell.length_c   1.000
_cell.angle_alpha   90.00
_cell.angle_beta   90.00
_cell.angle_gamma   90.00
#
_symmetry.space_group_name_H-M   'P 1'
#
loop_
_entity.id
_entity.type
_entity.pdbx_description
1 polymer ?
#
loop_
_entity_poly.entity_id
_entity_poly.type
_entity_poly.pdbx_seq_one_letter_code
_entity_poly.pdbx_strand_id
1 'polypeptide(L)'
;MKIARNLISALLAVAAVFSLCACSQTDEEVVEEATTAVQQVKPPSKNSITLPIAHNDTLDPFKNISSVNRSLITLLYDGLIYIDKNFTPQSVLISGYSNSGTLMAVKLKSGIVFSDGSAITADDVVYSFEKAKASSFYAARLSGIKSASASGDMVNFTLHSPNINALACLDFPIVKKGTVQELNSGDNIFDIVPPVGAGRYIISGTLPTATLIPNPKCNRKEKMAITSISLFEVNDSEGLAYGLQVGNYDYWYNDLSSGSYSRVNAGLSVVPTNNLVYIAFNDEKSIFTENAVRRAVSVLLDRDAIASQGFQGHATSSSLPFNPYWSAMDGITPLSKMTADVNGAKTILEQAGYTSINSYGYRCSSRKSLTCSLTVCKDNEFKVAAAKQIKEQLAKLNFNVKIVELSYKDYTQAIADGNYDMYLGELKIPANMNISQFFTENSITNSAITLADQNENTFTVCAAEYRNMLAGSMSISDFCNLFEKEMPFVPVCYRSGIEIYSRKISSQTNSTCYDNFCNIGSWTVKT
;
A
#
# COMPACT_ATOMS: atom_id res chain seq x y z
N MET A 1 -59.53 -22.28 0.13
CA MET A 1 -59.77 -22.54 1.55
C MET A 1 -58.84 -21.63 2.30
N LYS A 2 -59.13 -20.41 2.55
CA LYS A 2 -59.86 -19.78 3.65
C LYS A 2 -59.42 -20.37 5.00
N ILE A 3 -58.45 -19.72 5.64
CA ILE A 3 -58.19 -19.47 7.06
C ILE A 3 -56.68 -19.20 7.18
N ALA A 4 -56.27 -17.92 7.17
CA ALA A 4 -55.07 -17.34 7.72
C ALA A 4 -54.88 -15.92 7.17
N ARG A 5 -55.90 -15.11 7.36
CA ARG A 5 -55.86 -13.68 6.96
C ARG A 5 -56.66 -12.86 7.95
N ASN A 6 -56.25 -12.87 9.22
CA ASN A 6 -56.78 -11.96 10.26
C ASN A 6 -55.96 -12.16 11.55
N LEU A 7 -54.76 -11.62 11.63
CA LEU A 7 -54.01 -11.46 12.89
C LEU A 7 -52.83 -10.45 12.72
N ILE A 8 -53.05 -9.37 11.98
CA ILE A 8 -52.17 -8.21 11.98
C ILE A 8 -53.05 -6.96 11.87
N SER A 9 -53.75 -6.61 12.91
CA SER A 9 -54.45 -5.31 13.06
C SER A 9 -55.00 -5.17 14.47
N ALA A 10 -54.12 -5.21 15.49
CA ALA A 10 -54.50 -4.82 16.84
C ALA A 10 -53.26 -4.67 17.71
N LEU A 11 -52.45 -3.63 17.47
CA LEU A 11 -51.44 -3.16 18.42
C LEU A 11 -50.91 -1.77 18.00
N LEU A 12 -51.85 -0.85 17.84
CA LEU A 12 -51.57 0.59 17.67
C LEU A 12 -52.74 1.39 18.19
N ALA A 13 -52.89 1.47 19.51
CA ALA A 13 -53.68 2.47 20.23
C ALA A 13 -53.74 2.07 21.71
N VAL A 14 -52.73 2.48 22.51
CA VAL A 14 -52.89 2.89 23.91
C VAL A 14 -51.57 3.54 24.32
N ALA A 15 -51.49 4.82 24.15
CA ALA A 15 -50.52 5.68 24.81
C ALA A 15 -51.07 7.09 24.83
N ALA A 16 -51.90 7.37 25.79
CA ALA A 16 -52.09 8.72 26.35
C ALA A 16 -53.03 8.59 27.56
N VAL A 17 -52.67 9.35 28.57
CA VAL A 17 -53.48 9.69 29.76
C VAL A 17 -53.27 8.74 30.95
N PHE A 18 -52.42 9.17 31.89
CA PHE A 18 -52.86 9.62 33.20
C PHE A 18 -51.66 10.21 34.00
N SER A 19 -51.74 11.49 34.21
CA SER A 19 -51.01 12.19 35.27
C SER A 19 -51.91 12.31 36.51
N LEU A 20 -51.24 12.36 37.66
CA LEU A 20 -51.67 12.98 38.93
C LEU A 20 -51.94 12.10 40.16
N CYS A 21 -51.20 12.47 41.22
CA CYS A 21 -51.47 12.32 42.68
C CYS A 21 -51.22 10.94 43.33
N ALA A 22 -50.56 10.84 44.42
CA ALA A 22 -50.05 11.70 45.50
C ALA A 22 -49.23 10.82 46.51
N CYS A 23 -48.27 11.46 47.15
CA CYS A 23 -47.61 11.16 48.44
C CYS A 23 -47.92 9.86 49.21
N SER A 24 -46.84 9.11 49.57
CA SER A 24 -46.49 8.83 50.96
C SER A 24 -45.04 8.29 51.07
N GLN A 25 -44.38 8.77 52.10
CA GLN A 25 -42.96 8.47 52.48
C GLN A 25 -42.75 6.97 52.76
N THR A 26 -41.57 6.46 52.42
CA THR A 26 -40.53 5.96 53.36
C THR A 26 -39.37 5.32 52.58
N ASP A 27 -38.18 5.54 53.16
CA ASP A 27 -36.91 4.85 53.03
C ASP A 27 -35.99 5.16 51.86
N GLU A 28 -34.94 5.92 52.20
CA GLU A 28 -33.77 6.26 51.42
C GLU A 28 -32.93 4.98 51.16
N GLU A 29 -32.87 4.54 49.90
CA GLU A 29 -31.70 3.88 49.34
C GLU A 29 -30.99 4.83 48.37
N VAL A 30 -29.76 5.21 48.75
CA VAL A 30 -28.87 6.03 47.96
C VAL A 30 -28.45 5.24 46.72
N VAL A 31 -29.11 5.48 45.59
CA VAL A 31 -28.63 5.07 44.28
C VAL A 31 -27.67 6.17 43.83
N GLU A 32 -26.37 5.90 43.85
CA GLU A 32 -25.39 6.73 43.15
C GLU A 32 -25.75 6.79 41.66
N GLU A 33 -26.31 7.92 41.23
CA GLU A 33 -26.39 8.26 39.80
C GLU A 33 -24.97 8.40 39.25
N ALA A 34 -24.57 7.42 38.46
CA ALA A 34 -23.39 7.58 37.58
C ALA A 34 -23.67 8.72 36.61
N THR A 35 -23.27 9.92 36.96
CA THR A 35 -23.19 11.07 36.08
C THR A 35 -22.16 10.74 35.01
N THR A 36 -22.63 10.27 33.86
CA THR A 36 -21.87 10.26 32.63
C THR A 36 -21.44 11.71 32.36
N ALA A 37 -20.19 12.02 32.64
CA ALA A 37 -19.59 13.28 32.31
C ALA A 37 -19.70 13.49 30.79
N VAL A 38 -20.64 14.29 30.36
CA VAL A 38 -20.68 14.83 29.00
C VAL A 38 -19.38 15.61 28.84
N GLN A 39 -18.43 15.04 28.13
CA GLN A 39 -17.21 15.75 27.76
C GLN A 39 -17.65 17.03 27.02
N GLN A 40 -17.41 18.17 27.64
CA GLN A 40 -17.54 19.46 26.96
C GLN A 40 -16.50 19.49 25.82
N VAL A 41 -16.95 19.19 24.63
CA VAL A 41 -16.16 19.39 23.41
C VAL A 41 -15.87 20.88 23.33
N LYS A 42 -14.62 21.26 23.58
CA LYS A 42 -14.13 22.63 23.39
C LYS A 42 -14.47 23.04 21.96
N PRO A 43 -15.09 24.21 21.73
CA PRO A 43 -15.44 24.63 20.37
C PRO A 43 -14.20 24.56 19.46
N PRO A 44 -14.31 23.98 18.26
CA PRO A 44 -13.18 23.76 17.39
C PRO A 44 -12.48 25.09 17.07
N SER A 45 -11.16 25.14 17.22
CA SER A 45 -10.36 26.27 16.78
C SER A 45 -10.52 26.44 15.25
N LYS A 46 -10.37 27.67 14.75
CA LYS A 46 -10.58 28.03 13.33
C LYS A 46 -9.84 27.14 12.32
N ASN A 47 -8.78 26.41 12.74
CA ASN A 47 -7.94 25.56 11.90
C ASN A 47 -7.68 24.22 12.58
N SER A 48 -8.74 23.52 12.99
CA SER A 48 -8.66 22.19 13.60
C SER A 48 -9.36 21.14 12.75
N ILE A 49 -8.81 19.93 12.77
CA ILE A 49 -9.40 18.74 12.19
C ILE A 49 -9.44 17.62 13.23
N THR A 50 -10.22 16.59 12.95
CA THR A 50 -10.23 15.33 13.72
C THR A 50 -9.71 14.20 12.83
N LEU A 51 -8.84 13.36 13.36
CA LEU A 51 -8.34 12.17 12.69
C LEU A 51 -8.70 10.90 13.48
N PRO A 52 -8.89 9.76 12.82
CA PRO A 52 -9.11 8.50 13.52
C PRO A 52 -7.82 8.00 14.17
N ILE A 53 -7.95 7.34 15.33
CA ILE A 53 -6.90 6.56 16.00
C ILE A 53 -7.43 5.17 16.33
N ALA A 54 -6.68 4.12 16.02
CA ALA A 54 -7.11 2.75 16.30
C ALA A 54 -6.96 2.43 17.80
N HIS A 55 -8.03 1.89 18.38
CA HIS A 55 -8.15 1.60 19.80
C HIS A 55 -7.09 0.62 20.33
N ASN A 56 -6.85 -0.48 19.62
CA ASN A 56 -5.98 -1.57 20.09
C ASN A 56 -4.60 -1.55 19.41
N ASP A 57 -4.01 -0.36 19.23
CA ASP A 57 -2.73 -0.21 18.57
C ASP A 57 -1.96 0.98 19.16
N THR A 58 -0.67 1.08 18.85
CA THR A 58 0.25 2.09 19.38
C THR A 58 0.63 3.12 18.33
N LEU A 59 1.15 4.27 18.78
CA LEU A 59 1.86 5.26 17.94
C LEU A 59 3.39 5.07 17.97
N ASP A 60 3.89 3.94 18.50
CA ASP A 60 5.29 3.53 18.29
C ASP A 60 5.46 3.11 16.82
N PRO A 61 6.35 3.78 16.06
CA PRO A 61 6.46 3.58 14.62
C PRO A 61 6.97 2.19 14.21
N PHE A 62 7.57 1.44 15.15
CA PHE A 62 8.14 0.12 14.89
C PHE A 62 7.25 -1.03 15.35
N LYS A 63 6.21 -0.75 16.12
CA LYS A 63 5.33 -1.74 16.74
C LYS A 63 3.88 -1.65 16.27
N ASN A 64 3.47 -0.51 15.69
CA ASN A 64 2.11 -0.35 15.21
C ASN A 64 1.77 -1.34 14.09
N ILE A 65 0.53 -1.82 14.08
CA ILE A 65 0.00 -2.77 13.09
C ILE A 65 -1.10 -2.16 12.22
N SER A 66 -1.87 -1.23 12.76
CA SER A 66 -3.00 -0.60 12.10
C SER A 66 -2.55 0.39 11.02
N SER A 67 -3.22 0.39 9.87
CA SER A 67 -3.04 1.40 8.82
C SER A 67 -3.48 2.79 9.27
N VAL A 68 -4.43 2.87 10.20
CA VAL A 68 -4.92 4.13 10.79
C VAL A 68 -3.81 4.80 11.59
N ASN A 69 -3.21 4.08 12.56
CA ASN A 69 -2.13 4.64 13.38
C ASN A 69 -0.87 4.88 12.57
N ARG A 70 -0.62 4.06 11.54
CA ARG A 70 0.50 4.27 10.60
C ARG A 70 0.41 5.60 9.87
N SER A 71 -0.80 6.06 9.51
CA SER A 71 -0.99 7.40 8.95
C SER A 71 -0.56 8.48 9.94
N LEU A 72 -0.93 8.36 11.23
CA LEU A 72 -0.55 9.33 12.27
C LEU A 72 0.97 9.39 12.52
N ILE A 73 1.67 8.27 12.33
CA ILE A 73 3.13 8.19 12.50
C ILE A 73 3.85 9.19 11.60
N THR A 74 3.37 9.43 10.38
CA THR A 74 3.98 10.40 9.47
C THR A 74 3.87 11.86 9.93
N LEU A 75 2.98 12.14 10.89
CA LEU A 75 2.89 13.45 11.55
C LEU A 75 3.89 13.60 12.70
N LEU A 76 4.17 12.51 13.41
CA LEU A 76 4.95 12.50 14.66
C LEU A 76 6.44 12.28 14.44
N TYR A 77 6.80 11.65 13.33
CA TYR A 77 8.17 11.25 13.04
C TYR A 77 8.60 11.65 11.64
N ASP A 78 9.81 12.16 11.52
CA ASP A 78 10.50 12.34 10.23
C ASP A 78 11.50 11.21 10.00
N GLY A 79 11.67 10.81 8.74
CA GLY A 79 12.77 9.99 8.27
C GLY A 79 13.98 10.84 7.85
N LEU A 80 15.07 10.21 7.42
CA LEU A 80 16.18 10.92 6.78
C LEU A 80 15.74 11.60 5.49
N ILE A 81 14.81 10.97 4.80
CA ILE A 81 14.16 11.44 3.56
C ILE A 81 12.64 11.20 3.66
N TYR A 82 11.89 11.78 2.77
CA TYR A 82 10.52 11.34 2.44
C TYR A 82 10.43 11.00 0.95
N ILE A 83 9.45 10.20 0.57
CA ILE A 83 9.18 9.83 -0.82
C ILE A 83 8.05 10.71 -1.35
N ASP A 84 8.33 11.48 -2.40
CA ASP A 84 7.35 12.34 -3.04
C ASP A 84 6.38 11.59 -3.96
N LYS A 85 5.44 12.31 -4.58
CA LYS A 85 4.43 11.76 -5.49
C LYS A 85 5.01 11.12 -6.77
N ASN A 86 6.25 11.44 -7.11
CA ASN A 86 7.00 10.89 -8.24
C ASN A 86 7.94 9.76 -7.80
N PHE A 87 7.70 9.20 -6.62
CA PHE A 87 8.53 8.15 -5.99
C PHE A 87 10.01 8.50 -5.90
N THR A 88 10.31 9.81 -5.78
CA THR A 88 11.67 10.33 -5.67
C THR A 88 11.99 10.67 -4.21
N PRO A 89 13.13 10.21 -3.65
CA PRO A 89 13.53 10.55 -2.30
C PRO A 89 13.91 12.04 -2.18
N GLN A 90 13.31 12.71 -1.20
CA GLN A 90 13.53 14.12 -0.87
C GLN A 90 14.19 14.25 0.51
N SER A 91 15.25 15.05 0.62
CA SER A 91 16.02 15.21 1.86
C SER A 91 15.26 15.93 2.96
N VAL A 92 15.13 15.32 4.14
CA VAL A 92 14.57 15.94 5.36
C VAL A 92 15.69 16.25 6.36
N LEU A 93 16.35 15.23 6.88
CA LEU A 93 17.38 15.35 7.94
C LEU A 93 18.82 15.27 7.40
N ILE A 94 19.01 14.99 6.11
CA ILE A 94 20.32 14.88 5.49
C ILE A 94 20.68 16.11 4.64
N SER A 95 21.95 16.46 4.62
CA SER A 95 22.51 17.54 3.79
C SER A 95 23.14 17.01 2.49
N GLY A 96 23.44 15.72 2.42
CA GLY A 96 24.01 15.08 1.25
C GLY A 96 24.14 13.58 1.45
N TYR A 97 24.41 12.89 0.35
CA TYR A 97 24.66 11.44 0.35
C TYR A 97 25.62 11.05 -0.77
N SER A 98 26.25 9.89 -0.61
CA SER A 98 26.99 9.20 -1.65
C SER A 98 26.59 7.72 -1.66
N ASN A 99 26.60 7.12 -2.84
CA ASN A 99 26.28 5.71 -3.02
C ASN A 99 27.29 5.13 -4.03
N SER A 100 28.13 4.20 -3.59
CA SER A 100 29.19 3.61 -4.40
C SER A 100 29.35 2.13 -4.07
N GLY A 101 29.04 1.27 -5.03
CA GLY A 101 29.07 -0.17 -4.84
C GLY A 101 28.11 -0.60 -3.72
N THR A 102 28.64 -1.22 -2.67
CA THR A 102 27.88 -1.66 -1.51
C THR A 102 27.93 -0.70 -0.32
N LEU A 103 28.50 0.50 -0.50
CA LEU A 103 28.58 1.52 0.54
C LEU A 103 27.71 2.71 0.18
N MET A 104 26.73 3.03 1.02
CA MET A 104 25.96 4.27 0.97
C MET A 104 26.25 5.07 2.24
N ALA A 105 26.67 6.32 2.10
CA ALA A 105 26.92 7.23 3.21
C ALA A 105 25.98 8.43 3.12
N VAL A 106 25.39 8.84 4.24
CA VAL A 106 24.55 10.04 4.35
C VAL A 106 25.13 10.97 5.39
N LYS A 107 25.08 12.27 5.11
CA LYS A 107 25.52 13.33 6.01
C LYS A 107 24.31 14.02 6.61
N LEU A 108 24.24 14.11 7.94
CA LEU A 108 23.18 14.83 8.63
C LEU A 108 23.29 16.35 8.42
N LYS A 109 22.17 17.06 8.45
CA LYS A 109 22.12 18.51 8.54
C LYS A 109 22.60 18.95 9.92
N SER A 110 23.24 20.13 9.99
CA SER A 110 23.59 20.75 11.27
C SER A 110 22.36 21.34 11.96
N GLY A 111 22.31 21.27 13.29
CA GLY A 111 21.28 21.90 14.11
C GLY A 111 19.91 21.26 14.07
N ILE A 112 19.79 20.02 13.57
CA ILE A 112 18.54 19.24 13.63
C ILE A 112 18.31 18.73 15.05
N VAL A 113 17.04 18.77 15.48
CA VAL A 113 16.67 18.43 16.85
C VAL A 113 15.39 17.57 16.90
N PHE A 114 15.26 16.80 17.94
CA PHE A 114 14.00 16.14 18.31
C PHE A 114 12.99 17.13 18.90
N SER A 115 11.76 16.69 19.07
CA SER A 115 10.67 17.48 19.63
C SER A 115 10.94 17.94 21.09
N ASP A 116 11.75 17.20 21.85
CA ASP A 116 12.20 17.59 23.19
C ASP A 116 13.36 18.62 23.17
N GLY A 117 13.95 18.87 22.00
CA GLY A 117 15.04 19.82 21.76
C GLY A 117 16.45 19.22 21.89
N SER A 118 16.57 17.92 22.16
CA SER A 118 17.86 17.25 22.07
C SER A 118 18.31 17.13 20.61
N ALA A 119 19.64 17.19 20.36
CA ALA A 119 20.19 17.05 19.03
C ALA A 119 19.93 15.65 18.45
N ILE A 120 19.64 15.59 17.15
CA ILE A 120 19.60 14.32 16.40
C ILE A 120 21.04 14.00 15.97
N THR A 121 21.49 12.80 16.31
CA THR A 121 22.83 12.30 16.05
C THR A 121 22.85 11.11 15.10
N ALA A 122 24.02 10.78 14.56
CA ALA A 122 24.19 9.58 13.74
C ALA A 122 23.91 8.28 14.54
N ASP A 123 24.14 8.28 15.87
CA ASP A 123 23.78 7.16 16.75
C ASP A 123 22.28 6.95 16.85
N ASP A 124 21.46 8.01 16.84
CA ASP A 124 20.00 7.91 16.81
C ASP A 124 19.52 7.27 15.51
N VAL A 125 20.16 7.61 14.40
CA VAL A 125 19.85 7.02 13.09
C VAL A 125 20.17 5.53 13.07
N VAL A 126 21.35 5.12 13.55
CA VAL A 126 21.73 3.71 13.64
C VAL A 126 20.76 2.95 14.56
N TYR A 127 20.44 3.52 15.71
CA TYR A 127 19.46 2.94 16.62
C TYR A 127 18.07 2.75 15.97
N SER A 128 17.59 3.78 15.28
CA SER A 128 16.30 3.74 14.56
C SER A 128 16.31 2.71 13.43
N PHE A 129 17.42 2.60 12.70
CA PHE A 129 17.61 1.59 11.67
C PHE A 129 17.50 0.17 12.22
N GLU A 130 18.14 -0.14 13.34
CA GLU A 130 18.06 -1.48 13.96
C GLU A 130 16.63 -1.79 14.43
N LYS A 131 15.92 -0.81 15.01
CA LYS A 131 14.50 -0.97 15.38
C LYS A 131 13.61 -1.14 14.15
N ALA A 132 13.81 -0.37 13.10
CA ALA A 132 13.08 -0.50 11.83
C ALA A 132 13.33 -1.86 11.18
N LYS A 133 14.57 -2.35 11.18
CA LYS A 133 14.94 -3.66 10.62
C LYS A 133 14.29 -4.83 11.35
N ALA A 134 13.99 -4.67 12.64
CA ALA A 134 13.25 -5.65 13.45
C ALA A 134 11.72 -5.51 13.34
N SER A 135 11.22 -4.42 12.76
CA SER A 135 9.78 -4.16 12.61
C SER A 135 9.17 -4.98 11.47
N SER A 136 7.99 -5.56 11.68
CA SER A 136 7.25 -6.27 10.62
C SER A 136 6.92 -5.40 9.40
N PHE A 137 6.81 -4.09 9.58
CA PHE A 137 6.48 -3.15 8.51
C PHE A 137 7.70 -2.73 7.67
N TYR A 138 8.86 -2.48 8.32
CA TYR A 138 10.04 -1.95 7.62
C TYR A 138 11.05 -3.03 7.21
N ALA A 139 11.06 -4.22 7.85
CA ALA A 139 12.06 -5.26 7.65
C ALA A 139 12.23 -5.64 6.17
N ALA A 140 11.14 -5.86 5.45
CA ALA A 140 11.19 -6.27 4.03
C ALA A 140 11.85 -5.20 3.15
N ARG A 141 11.52 -3.91 3.33
CA ARG A 141 12.11 -2.82 2.53
C ARG A 141 13.58 -2.57 2.86
N LEU A 142 14.00 -2.86 4.10
CA LEU A 142 15.37 -2.71 4.56
C LEU A 142 16.24 -3.94 4.33
N SER A 143 15.68 -5.04 3.80
CA SER A 143 16.39 -6.32 3.60
C SER A 143 17.64 -6.20 2.70
N GLY A 144 17.69 -5.21 1.81
CA GLY A 144 18.86 -4.90 0.99
C GLY A 144 20.02 -4.25 1.75
N ILE A 145 19.78 -3.76 2.99
CA ILE A 145 20.79 -3.08 3.82
C ILE A 145 21.28 -4.05 4.90
N LYS A 146 22.58 -4.35 4.88
CA LYS A 146 23.23 -5.28 5.80
C LYS A 146 23.36 -4.68 7.21
N SER A 147 23.93 -3.47 7.29
CA SER A 147 24.26 -2.80 8.56
C SER A 147 24.34 -1.29 8.39
N ALA A 148 24.30 -0.57 9.53
CA ALA A 148 24.56 0.85 9.61
C ALA A 148 25.63 1.13 10.68
N SER A 149 26.42 2.19 10.52
CA SER A 149 27.40 2.65 11.50
C SER A 149 27.50 4.17 11.51
N ALA A 150 27.71 4.75 12.69
CA ALA A 150 27.87 6.19 12.90
C ALA A 150 29.35 6.61 12.87
N SER A 151 29.64 7.78 12.28
CA SER A 151 30.96 8.39 12.29
C SER A 151 30.82 9.92 12.23
N GLY A 152 30.87 10.59 13.37
CA GLY A 152 30.62 12.03 13.48
C GLY A 152 29.18 12.37 13.05
N ASP A 153 29.03 13.22 12.03
CA ASP A 153 27.74 13.58 11.42
C ASP A 153 27.35 12.68 10.22
N MET A 154 28.13 11.62 9.97
CA MET A 154 27.91 10.67 8.89
C MET A 154 27.29 9.37 9.40
N VAL A 155 26.38 8.80 8.62
CA VAL A 155 25.90 7.43 8.80
C VAL A 155 26.26 6.63 7.55
N ASN A 156 27.00 5.54 7.74
CA ASN A 156 27.40 4.63 6.69
C ASN A 156 26.53 3.38 6.70
N PHE A 157 25.87 3.12 5.58
CA PHE A 157 25.07 1.91 5.36
C PHE A 157 25.83 0.96 4.45
N THR A 158 25.96 -0.30 4.88
CA THR A 158 26.52 -1.37 4.04
C THR A 158 25.37 -2.12 3.40
N LEU A 159 25.36 -2.22 2.08
CA LEU A 159 24.36 -2.96 1.30
C LEU A 159 24.81 -4.42 1.09
N HIS A 160 23.86 -5.32 0.91
CA HIS A 160 24.16 -6.70 0.51
C HIS A 160 24.68 -6.81 -0.94
N SER A 161 24.18 -5.94 -1.82
CA SER A 161 24.61 -5.78 -3.21
C SER A 161 24.46 -4.31 -3.64
N PRO A 162 25.19 -3.87 -4.68
CA PRO A 162 25.02 -2.53 -5.22
C PRO A 162 23.57 -2.23 -5.56
N ASN A 163 23.11 -1.03 -5.19
CA ASN A 163 21.77 -0.56 -5.52
C ASN A 163 21.75 0.97 -5.61
N ILE A 164 21.65 1.50 -6.83
CA ILE A 164 21.61 2.96 -7.09
C ILE A 164 20.39 3.65 -6.45
N ASN A 165 19.32 2.90 -6.15
CA ASN A 165 18.08 3.41 -5.57
C ASN A 165 18.02 3.20 -4.04
N ALA A 166 19.11 2.79 -3.39
CA ALA A 166 19.12 2.43 -1.96
C ALA A 166 18.69 3.59 -1.04
N LEU A 167 18.92 4.85 -1.43
CA LEU A 167 18.50 6.01 -0.66
C LEU A 167 17.00 6.02 -0.36
N ALA A 168 16.17 5.54 -1.30
CA ALA A 168 14.72 5.50 -1.12
C ALA A 168 14.24 4.55 0.00
N CYS A 169 15.13 3.73 0.57
CA CYS A 169 14.82 2.90 1.74
C CYS A 169 14.94 3.67 3.08
N LEU A 170 15.50 4.89 3.09
CA LEU A 170 15.80 5.64 4.31
C LEU A 170 14.65 6.57 4.76
N ASP A 171 13.42 6.26 4.40
CA ASP A 171 12.20 6.95 4.81
C ASP A 171 11.65 6.46 6.17
N PHE A 172 12.32 5.53 6.83
CA PHE A 172 11.91 5.02 8.13
C PHE A 172 12.04 6.10 9.22
N PRO A 173 11.15 6.09 10.23
CA PRO A 173 11.14 7.08 11.31
C PRO A 173 12.45 7.13 12.10
N ILE A 174 12.96 8.33 12.34
CA ILE A 174 14.10 8.55 13.25
C ILE A 174 13.56 8.91 14.62
N VAL A 175 13.95 8.12 15.63
CA VAL A 175 13.58 8.29 17.04
C VAL A 175 14.80 8.46 17.91
N LYS A 176 14.65 9.15 19.04
CA LYS A 176 15.72 9.33 20.01
C LYS A 176 16.13 7.99 20.61
N LYS A 177 17.43 7.73 20.62
CA LYS A 177 18.03 6.51 21.16
C LYS A 177 17.59 6.26 22.61
N GLY A 178 17.13 5.03 22.88
CA GLY A 178 16.70 4.60 24.23
C GLY A 178 15.27 4.98 24.60
N THR A 179 14.48 5.61 23.69
CA THR A 179 13.08 5.99 24.00
C THR A 179 12.04 4.99 23.48
N VAL A 180 12.42 3.99 22.71
CA VAL A 180 11.53 2.87 22.32
C VAL A 180 11.40 1.92 23.51
N GLN A 181 10.18 1.77 24.02
CA GLN A 181 9.90 0.82 25.09
C GLN A 181 9.92 -0.62 24.55
N GLU A 182 10.48 -1.56 25.33
CA GLU A 182 10.33 -2.98 25.03
C GLU A 182 8.99 -3.47 25.59
N LEU A 183 8.31 -4.34 24.81
CA LEU A 183 7.06 -4.97 25.25
C LEU A 183 7.37 -6.21 26.09
N ASN A 184 6.81 -6.29 27.29
CA ASN A 184 6.78 -7.49 28.09
C ASN A 184 5.49 -8.27 27.85
N SER A 185 5.49 -9.56 28.18
CA SER A 185 4.28 -10.38 28.10
C SER A 185 3.21 -9.82 29.07
N GLY A 186 2.07 -9.40 28.49
CA GLY A 186 0.96 -8.83 29.24
C GLY A 186 0.88 -7.30 29.25
N ASP A 187 1.85 -6.60 28.65
CA ASP A 187 1.75 -5.16 28.46
C ASP A 187 0.61 -4.84 27.46
N ASN A 188 -0.18 -3.82 27.79
CA ASN A 188 -1.16 -3.29 26.85
C ASN A 188 -0.42 -2.40 25.85
N ILE A 189 -0.50 -2.75 24.56
CA ILE A 189 0.17 -2.01 23.47
C ILE A 189 -0.26 -0.53 23.41
N PHE A 190 -1.46 -0.22 23.89
CA PHE A 190 -1.99 1.14 23.91
C PHE A 190 -1.37 2.00 25.02
N ASP A 191 -0.88 1.38 26.11
CA ASP A 191 -0.22 2.09 27.21
C ASP A 191 1.25 2.43 26.91
N ILE A 192 1.77 2.03 25.73
CA ILE A 192 3.13 2.33 25.31
C ILE A 192 3.25 3.83 25.07
N VAL A 193 4.19 4.46 25.76
CA VAL A 193 4.55 5.86 25.46
C VAL A 193 5.27 5.90 24.12
N PRO A 194 4.74 6.65 23.14
CA PRO A 194 5.41 6.81 21.84
C PRO A 194 6.82 7.37 22.02
N PRO A 195 7.83 6.86 21.30
CA PRO A 195 9.20 7.36 21.40
C PRO A 195 9.31 8.82 20.96
N VAL A 196 10.37 9.50 21.39
CA VAL A 196 10.62 10.89 21.02
C VAL A 196 10.98 10.98 19.55
N GLY A 197 10.18 11.70 18.77
CA GLY A 197 10.32 11.91 17.32
C GLY A 197 10.68 13.35 16.95
N ALA A 198 10.76 13.61 15.64
CA ALA A 198 11.11 14.91 15.08
C ALA A 198 10.07 15.43 14.05
N GLY A 199 8.88 14.86 14.04
CA GLY A 199 7.85 15.14 13.03
C GLY A 199 7.25 16.54 13.13
N ARG A 200 6.26 16.77 12.26
CA ARG A 200 5.55 18.06 12.11
C ARG A 200 4.64 18.39 13.30
N TYR A 201 4.17 17.37 14.02
CA TYR A 201 3.28 17.49 15.17
C TYR A 201 3.85 16.72 16.36
N ILE A 202 3.39 17.11 17.55
CA ILE A 202 3.67 16.43 18.83
C ILE A 202 2.38 16.11 19.55
N ILE A 203 2.41 15.11 20.42
CA ILE A 203 1.27 14.72 21.26
C ILE A 203 1.20 15.69 22.45
N SER A 204 0.02 16.26 22.68
CA SER A 204 -0.30 17.11 23.82
C SER A 204 -1.45 16.48 24.61
N GLY A 205 -1.18 16.05 25.85
CA GLY A 205 -2.12 15.29 26.68
C GLY A 205 -1.81 13.80 26.70
N THR A 206 -2.76 13.01 27.14
CA THR A 206 -2.64 11.55 27.28
C THR A 206 -3.54 10.85 26.27
N LEU A 207 -3.00 9.85 25.56
CA LEU A 207 -3.79 9.03 24.63
C LEU A 207 -4.88 8.26 25.40
N PRO A 208 -6.04 8.00 24.78
CA PRO A 208 -6.43 8.34 23.40
C PRO A 208 -7.03 9.74 23.24
N THR A 209 -7.24 10.50 24.32
CA THR A 209 -7.88 11.84 24.30
C THR A 209 -6.90 12.97 24.01
N ALA A 210 -5.66 12.65 23.70
CA ALA A 210 -4.63 13.63 23.34
C ALA A 210 -5.00 14.41 22.07
N THR A 211 -4.39 15.59 21.94
CA THR A 211 -4.45 16.41 20.74
C THR A 211 -3.06 16.50 20.12
N LEU A 212 -2.95 16.43 18.80
CA LEU A 212 -1.70 16.71 18.12
C LEU A 212 -1.62 18.22 17.84
N ILE A 213 -0.52 18.84 18.23
CA ILE A 213 -0.24 20.27 18.01
C ILE A 213 1.05 20.42 17.18
N PRO A 214 1.19 21.51 16.41
CA PRO A 214 2.41 21.74 15.64
C PRO A 214 3.66 21.67 16.51
N ASN A 215 4.68 20.96 16.04
CA ASN A 215 5.96 20.88 16.70
C ASN A 215 6.74 22.19 16.54
N PRO A 216 6.97 22.96 17.61
CA PRO A 216 7.70 24.24 17.52
C PRO A 216 9.19 24.06 17.14
N LYS A 217 9.69 22.82 17.21
CA LYS A 217 11.07 22.44 16.88
C LYS A 217 11.16 21.61 15.60
N CYS A 218 10.13 21.64 14.76
CA CYS A 218 10.10 20.91 13.49
C CYS A 218 11.28 21.31 12.60
N ASN A 219 12.01 20.31 12.11
CA ASN A 219 13.18 20.54 11.22
C ASN A 219 12.76 20.96 9.80
N ARG A 220 11.50 20.71 9.42
CA ARG A 220 10.94 21.23 8.17
C ARG A 220 10.50 22.68 8.38
N LYS A 221 10.95 23.57 7.50
CA LYS A 221 10.63 25.01 7.58
C LYS A 221 9.22 25.33 7.02
N GLU A 222 8.24 24.50 7.39
CA GLU A 222 6.85 24.65 6.95
C GLU A 222 6.01 25.27 8.09
N LYS A 223 5.15 26.21 7.74
CA LYS A 223 4.13 26.70 8.68
C LYS A 223 2.94 25.77 8.63
N MET A 224 2.61 25.13 9.75
CA MET A 224 1.44 24.25 9.83
C MET A 224 0.16 25.10 9.81
N ALA A 225 -0.68 24.91 8.78
CA ALA A 225 -1.97 25.57 8.68
C ALA A 225 -2.98 24.99 9.69
N ILE A 226 -2.92 23.67 9.92
CA ILE A 226 -3.72 22.99 10.95
C ILE A 226 -3.03 23.15 12.30
N THR A 227 -3.69 23.85 13.23
CA THR A 227 -3.10 24.19 14.53
C THR A 227 -3.47 23.22 15.64
N SER A 228 -4.43 22.33 15.40
CA SER A 228 -4.89 21.32 16.36
C SER A 228 -5.51 20.15 15.62
N ILE A 229 -5.13 18.93 15.98
CA ILE A 229 -5.69 17.70 15.47
C ILE A 229 -6.23 16.91 16.65
N SER A 230 -7.55 16.80 16.77
CA SER A 230 -8.19 15.91 17.76
C SER A 230 -8.14 14.47 17.26
N LEU A 231 -8.07 13.53 18.18
CA LEU A 231 -8.08 12.09 17.85
C LEU A 231 -9.46 11.52 18.18
N PHE A 232 -10.03 10.74 17.27
CA PHE A 232 -11.27 10.01 17.44
C PHE A 232 -10.99 8.51 17.41
N GLU A 233 -11.32 7.84 18.49
CA GLU A 233 -11.03 6.42 18.67
C GLU A 233 -11.93 5.56 17.79
N VAL A 234 -11.34 4.61 17.06
CA VAL A 234 -12.03 3.65 16.20
C VAL A 234 -11.61 2.22 16.56
N ASN A 235 -12.59 1.30 16.57
CA ASN A 235 -12.36 -0.09 16.98
C ASN A 235 -11.90 -0.99 15.82
N ASP A 236 -12.35 -0.70 14.60
CA ASP A 236 -12.08 -1.52 13.42
C ASP A 236 -12.02 -0.66 12.14
N SER A 237 -11.62 -1.31 11.05
CA SER A 237 -11.54 -0.69 9.74
C SER A 237 -12.89 -0.61 9.00
N GLU A 238 -13.88 -1.43 9.38
CA GLU A 238 -15.17 -1.47 8.69
C GLU A 238 -16.01 -0.22 9.00
N GLY A 239 -15.91 0.29 10.22
CA GLY A 239 -16.57 1.52 10.66
C GLY A 239 -15.99 2.82 10.09
N LEU A 240 -14.82 2.78 9.46
CA LEU A 240 -14.10 3.99 9.03
C LEU A 240 -14.89 4.83 8.01
N ALA A 241 -15.46 4.23 6.99
CA ALA A 241 -16.25 4.97 6.00
C ALA A 241 -17.48 5.64 6.63
N TYR A 242 -18.17 4.94 7.52
CA TYR A 242 -19.33 5.45 8.23
C TYR A 242 -18.97 6.59 9.18
N GLY A 243 -17.91 6.45 9.98
CA GLY A 243 -17.47 7.48 10.91
C GLY A 243 -17.14 8.81 10.22
N LEU A 244 -16.52 8.76 9.04
CA LEU A 244 -16.28 9.96 8.23
C LEU A 244 -17.59 10.54 7.69
N GLN A 245 -18.52 9.70 7.25
CA GLN A 245 -19.82 10.14 6.73
C GLN A 245 -20.67 10.87 7.77
N VAL A 246 -20.63 10.43 9.04
CA VAL A 246 -21.36 11.07 10.15
C VAL A 246 -20.58 12.22 10.81
N GLY A 247 -19.33 12.48 10.35
CA GLY A 247 -18.53 13.61 10.78
C GLY A 247 -17.73 13.40 12.08
N ASN A 248 -17.49 12.16 12.49
CA ASN A 248 -16.66 11.84 13.66
C ASN A 248 -15.20 12.26 13.46
N TYR A 249 -14.72 12.22 12.21
CA TYR A 249 -13.39 12.68 11.82
C TYR A 249 -13.39 13.23 10.39
N ASP A 250 -12.31 13.90 10.00
CA ASP A 250 -12.25 14.73 8.81
C ASP A 250 -11.46 14.13 7.65
N TYR A 251 -10.65 13.08 7.87
CA TYR A 251 -9.79 12.51 6.85
C TYR A 251 -9.48 11.03 7.13
N TRP A 252 -9.40 10.23 6.07
CA TRP A 252 -8.99 8.85 6.12
C TRP A 252 -8.36 8.44 4.78
N TYR A 253 -7.25 7.70 4.84
CA TYR A 253 -6.61 7.07 3.69
C TYR A 253 -6.92 5.57 3.66
N ASN A 254 -7.31 5.06 2.48
CA ASN A 254 -7.56 3.64 2.22
C ASN A 254 -6.72 3.20 1.02
N ASP A 255 -5.86 2.21 1.20
CA ASP A 255 -5.03 1.65 0.13
C ASP A 255 -5.78 0.68 -0.79
N LEU A 256 -7.07 0.44 -0.54
CA LEU A 256 -7.94 -0.47 -1.28
C LEU A 256 -7.43 -1.92 -1.35
N SER A 257 -6.57 -2.34 -0.42
CA SER A 257 -6.02 -3.70 -0.38
C SER A 257 -7.08 -4.78 -0.14
N SER A 258 -8.20 -4.42 0.52
CA SER A 258 -9.37 -5.29 0.69
C SER A 258 -10.08 -5.65 -0.61
N GLY A 259 -9.83 -4.91 -1.71
CA GLY A 259 -10.45 -5.15 -3.02
C GLY A 259 -11.87 -4.61 -3.19
N SER A 260 -12.34 -3.83 -2.21
CA SER A 260 -13.62 -3.12 -2.27
C SER A 260 -13.57 -1.90 -1.36
N TYR A 261 -14.51 -0.97 -1.51
CA TYR A 261 -14.70 0.14 -0.59
C TYR A 261 -16.14 0.63 -0.57
N SER A 262 -16.57 1.13 0.59
CA SER A 262 -17.88 1.77 0.73
C SER A 262 -17.84 3.19 0.18
N ARG A 263 -18.75 3.53 -0.72
CA ARG A 263 -18.91 4.90 -1.22
C ARG A 263 -19.49 5.78 -0.12
N VAL A 264 -18.85 6.92 0.11
CA VAL A 264 -19.29 7.94 1.08
C VAL A 264 -19.52 9.27 0.38
N ASN A 265 -20.41 10.10 0.93
CA ASN A 265 -20.65 11.46 0.41
C ASN A 265 -19.62 12.43 0.99
N ALA A 266 -18.39 12.35 0.51
CA ALA A 266 -17.24 13.10 0.97
C ALA A 266 -16.37 13.53 -0.22
N GLY A 267 -15.33 14.34 0.02
CA GLY A 267 -14.28 14.58 -0.96
C GLY A 267 -13.48 13.29 -1.16
N LEU A 268 -13.03 13.04 -2.38
CA LEU A 268 -12.23 11.87 -2.73
C LEU A 268 -11.15 12.27 -3.71
N SER A 269 -9.93 11.81 -3.46
CA SER A 269 -8.82 11.92 -4.41
C SER A 269 -8.12 10.57 -4.54
N VAL A 270 -7.62 10.28 -5.72
CA VAL A 270 -6.86 9.05 -6.01
C VAL A 270 -5.39 9.26 -5.65
N VAL A 271 -4.82 8.31 -4.93
CA VAL A 271 -3.41 8.35 -4.50
C VAL A 271 -2.66 7.19 -5.18
N PRO A 272 -1.73 7.45 -6.09
CA PRO A 272 -0.91 6.40 -6.68
C PRO A 272 -0.18 5.60 -5.60
N THR A 273 -0.23 4.27 -5.70
CA THR A 273 0.53 3.36 -4.85
C THR A 273 1.59 2.63 -5.65
N ASN A 274 2.49 1.94 -4.96
CA ASN A 274 3.49 1.11 -5.63
C ASN A 274 3.09 -0.38 -5.64
N ASN A 275 1.78 -0.64 -5.80
CA ASN A 275 1.20 -1.98 -5.83
C ASN A 275 1.03 -2.44 -7.28
N LEU A 276 1.96 -3.25 -7.76
CA LEU A 276 1.92 -3.84 -9.10
C LEU A 276 0.96 -5.02 -9.13
N VAL A 277 -0.03 -4.96 -10.00
CA VAL A 277 -0.87 -6.10 -10.40
C VAL A 277 -0.26 -6.73 -11.66
N TYR A 278 -0.10 -8.04 -11.65
CA TYR A 278 0.60 -8.77 -12.70
C TYR A 278 0.00 -10.15 -12.95
N ILE A 279 0.25 -10.69 -14.15
CA ILE A 279 0.00 -12.10 -14.45
C ILE A 279 1.35 -12.83 -14.40
N ALA A 280 1.44 -13.84 -13.53
CA ALA A 280 2.54 -14.78 -13.53
C ALA A 280 2.14 -16.08 -14.22
N PHE A 281 3.11 -16.82 -14.68
CA PHE A 281 2.94 -18.03 -15.48
C PHE A 281 3.63 -19.23 -14.83
N ASN A 282 3.02 -20.41 -15.00
CA ASN A 282 3.72 -21.67 -14.80
C ASN A 282 4.50 -21.99 -16.08
N ASP A 283 5.80 -21.80 -16.05
CA ASP A 283 6.69 -21.99 -17.20
C ASP A 283 7.28 -23.40 -17.29
N GLU A 284 6.97 -24.30 -16.33
CA GLU A 284 7.45 -25.68 -16.35
C GLU A 284 6.50 -26.65 -17.09
N LYS A 285 5.19 -26.45 -16.97
CA LYS A 285 4.19 -27.46 -17.33
C LYS A 285 3.10 -26.98 -18.27
N SER A 286 3.03 -25.68 -18.56
CA SER A 286 1.94 -25.08 -19.33
C SER A 286 2.35 -24.63 -20.73
N ILE A 287 1.43 -24.01 -21.46
CA ILE A 287 1.71 -23.36 -22.75
C ILE A 287 2.67 -22.17 -22.58
N PHE A 288 2.82 -21.68 -21.36
CA PHE A 288 3.63 -20.49 -21.02
C PHE A 288 5.13 -20.80 -20.86
N THR A 289 5.57 -22.05 -21.04
CA THR A 289 6.98 -22.39 -21.32
C THR A 289 7.50 -21.62 -22.54
N GLU A 290 6.59 -21.27 -23.48
CA GLU A 290 6.93 -20.57 -24.72
C GLU A 290 6.85 -19.05 -24.53
N ASN A 291 8.00 -18.38 -24.65
CA ASN A 291 8.09 -16.91 -24.57
C ASN A 291 7.10 -16.20 -25.49
N ALA A 292 6.93 -16.70 -26.73
CA ALA A 292 5.99 -16.12 -27.69
C ALA A 292 4.55 -16.08 -27.17
N VAL A 293 4.12 -17.12 -26.42
CA VAL A 293 2.76 -17.15 -25.84
C VAL A 293 2.64 -16.11 -24.73
N ARG A 294 3.64 -15.95 -23.85
CA ARG A 294 3.65 -14.92 -22.80
C ARG A 294 3.62 -13.51 -23.40
N ARG A 295 4.43 -13.26 -24.43
CA ARG A 295 4.45 -11.98 -25.16
C ARG A 295 3.13 -11.70 -25.86
N ALA A 296 2.52 -12.71 -26.48
CA ALA A 296 1.23 -12.56 -27.13
C ALA A 296 0.13 -12.17 -26.12
N VAL A 297 0.14 -12.77 -24.92
CA VAL A 297 -0.74 -12.36 -23.82
C VAL A 297 -0.51 -10.89 -23.48
N SER A 298 0.74 -10.46 -23.30
CA SER A 298 1.06 -9.06 -22.95
C SER A 298 0.56 -8.08 -24.02
N VAL A 299 0.82 -8.35 -25.30
CA VAL A 299 0.46 -7.47 -26.43
C VAL A 299 -1.06 -7.40 -26.63
N LEU A 300 -1.78 -8.47 -26.29
CA LEU A 300 -3.23 -8.57 -26.45
C LEU A 300 -4.01 -7.81 -25.37
N LEU A 301 -3.42 -7.57 -24.19
CA LEU A 301 -4.15 -6.94 -23.09
C LEU A 301 -4.47 -5.47 -23.36
N ASP A 302 -5.75 -5.13 -23.23
CA ASP A 302 -6.23 -3.76 -23.07
C ASP A 302 -6.14 -3.38 -21.60
N ARG A 303 -4.97 -2.86 -21.21
CA ARG A 303 -4.66 -2.50 -19.82
C ARG A 303 -5.45 -1.28 -19.36
N ASP A 304 -5.75 -0.36 -20.29
CA ASP A 304 -6.56 0.83 -19.99
C ASP A 304 -8.00 0.42 -19.64
N ALA A 305 -8.57 -0.53 -20.39
CA ALA A 305 -9.88 -1.08 -20.06
C ALA A 305 -9.86 -1.83 -18.70
N ILE A 306 -8.82 -2.61 -18.41
CA ILE A 306 -8.69 -3.33 -17.14
C ILE A 306 -8.58 -2.33 -15.97
N ALA A 307 -7.74 -1.28 -16.09
CA ALA A 307 -7.57 -0.28 -15.05
C ALA A 307 -8.86 0.53 -14.80
N SER A 308 -9.54 0.95 -15.87
CA SER A 308 -10.73 1.79 -15.77
C SER A 308 -11.99 1.03 -15.34
N GLN A 309 -12.17 -0.22 -15.78
CA GLN A 309 -13.39 -1.00 -15.52
C GLN A 309 -13.16 -2.07 -14.45
N GLY A 310 -12.08 -2.86 -14.55
CA GLY A 310 -11.76 -3.92 -13.59
C GLY A 310 -11.43 -3.35 -12.21
N PHE A 311 -10.63 -2.28 -12.18
CA PHE A 311 -10.26 -1.56 -10.97
C PHE A 311 -11.06 -0.28 -10.74
N GLN A 312 -12.15 -0.06 -11.48
CA GLN A 312 -13.06 1.09 -11.32
C GLN A 312 -12.36 2.45 -11.35
N GLY A 313 -11.27 2.59 -12.12
CA GLY A 313 -10.45 3.79 -12.19
C GLY A 313 -9.43 3.94 -11.04
N HIS A 314 -9.33 2.96 -10.14
CA HIS A 314 -8.36 2.96 -9.05
C HIS A 314 -7.07 2.22 -9.41
N ALA A 315 -6.62 2.39 -10.64
CA ALA A 315 -5.35 1.86 -11.12
C ALA A 315 -4.83 2.66 -12.32
N THR A 316 -3.53 2.62 -12.53
CA THR A 316 -2.85 3.16 -13.71
C THR A 316 -2.28 2.01 -14.52
N SER A 317 -2.62 1.91 -15.79
CA SER A 317 -2.13 0.86 -16.69
C SER A 317 -0.60 0.89 -16.83
N SER A 318 0.02 -0.28 -16.89
CA SER A 318 1.47 -0.41 -17.13
C SER A 318 1.79 -1.73 -17.81
N SER A 319 2.64 -1.69 -18.86
CA SER A 319 3.25 -2.87 -19.46
C SER A 319 4.68 -3.13 -18.96
N LEU A 320 5.23 -2.21 -18.17
CA LEU A 320 6.57 -2.28 -17.61
C LEU A 320 6.56 -2.63 -16.12
N PRO A 321 7.63 -3.23 -15.59
CA PRO A 321 7.67 -3.71 -14.22
C PRO A 321 7.89 -2.62 -13.16
N PHE A 322 8.03 -1.35 -13.59
CA PHE A 322 8.20 -0.20 -12.72
C PHE A 322 7.02 0.74 -12.78
N ASN A 323 6.79 1.45 -11.68
CA ASN A 323 5.68 2.39 -11.55
C ASN A 323 5.80 3.52 -12.57
N PRO A 324 4.78 3.79 -13.40
CA PRO A 324 4.83 4.86 -14.41
C PRO A 324 4.96 6.26 -13.81
N TYR A 325 4.63 6.45 -12.52
CA TYR A 325 4.85 7.73 -11.81
C TYR A 325 6.27 7.89 -11.27
N TRP A 326 7.10 6.85 -11.31
CA TRP A 326 8.48 6.98 -10.86
C TRP A 326 9.27 7.85 -11.84
N SER A 327 9.89 8.92 -11.35
CA SER A 327 10.60 9.91 -12.18
C SER A 327 11.67 9.31 -13.11
N ALA A 328 12.27 8.17 -12.73
CA ALA A 328 13.24 7.48 -13.58
C ALA A 328 12.60 6.78 -14.80
N MET A 329 11.27 6.70 -14.85
CA MET A 329 10.52 6.21 -16.02
C MET A 329 10.21 7.31 -17.03
N ASP A 330 10.51 8.58 -16.72
CA ASP A 330 10.26 9.68 -17.62
C ASP A 330 11.02 9.50 -18.95
N GLY A 331 10.29 9.56 -20.05
CA GLY A 331 10.84 9.39 -21.40
C GLY A 331 11.04 7.92 -21.82
N ILE A 332 10.79 6.93 -20.97
CA ILE A 332 10.82 5.51 -21.35
C ILE A 332 9.50 5.16 -22.01
N THR A 333 9.55 4.76 -23.28
CA THR A 333 8.38 4.34 -24.05
C THR A 333 8.31 2.81 -24.09
N PRO A 334 7.22 2.18 -23.59
CA PRO A 334 7.02 0.75 -23.71
C PRO A 334 6.93 0.30 -25.17
N LEU A 335 7.41 -0.91 -25.46
CA LEU A 335 7.21 -1.56 -26.77
C LEU A 335 5.74 -2.01 -26.93
N SER A 336 5.12 -2.46 -25.84
CA SER A 336 3.71 -2.86 -25.80
C SER A 336 2.81 -1.65 -25.60
N LYS A 337 1.72 -1.56 -26.38
CA LYS A 337 0.68 -0.55 -26.17
C LYS A 337 -0.12 -0.82 -24.89
N MET A 338 -0.72 0.22 -24.32
CA MET A 338 -1.65 0.05 -23.18
C MET A 338 -3.01 -0.49 -23.64
N THR A 339 -3.41 -0.23 -24.89
CA THR A 339 -4.60 -0.79 -25.56
C THR A 339 -4.27 -2.09 -26.28
N ALA A 340 -5.27 -2.96 -26.47
CA ALA A 340 -5.09 -4.25 -27.13
C ALA A 340 -4.54 -4.13 -28.57
N ASP A 341 -3.49 -4.88 -28.88
CA ASP A 341 -3.01 -5.08 -30.25
C ASP A 341 -3.25 -6.54 -30.71
N VAL A 342 -4.48 -6.79 -31.14
CA VAL A 342 -4.93 -8.13 -31.57
C VAL A 342 -4.11 -8.65 -32.74
N ASN A 343 -3.77 -7.79 -33.71
CA ASN A 343 -3.00 -8.19 -34.88
C ASN A 343 -1.54 -8.48 -34.56
N GLY A 344 -0.92 -7.66 -33.70
CA GLY A 344 0.44 -7.90 -33.21
C GLY A 344 0.54 -9.22 -32.44
N ALA A 345 -0.39 -9.46 -31.53
CA ALA A 345 -0.44 -10.70 -30.75
C ALA A 345 -0.70 -11.94 -31.63
N LYS A 346 -1.59 -11.81 -32.65
CA LYS A 346 -1.83 -12.88 -33.65
C LYS A 346 -0.55 -13.21 -34.42
N THR A 347 0.17 -12.20 -34.91
CA THR A 347 1.42 -12.38 -35.63
C THR A 347 2.47 -13.12 -34.79
N ILE A 348 2.62 -12.74 -33.53
CA ILE A 348 3.54 -13.41 -32.59
C ILE A 348 3.20 -14.91 -32.46
N LEU A 349 1.90 -15.22 -32.30
CA LEU A 349 1.45 -16.62 -32.16
C LEU A 349 1.64 -17.41 -33.46
N GLU A 350 1.36 -16.83 -34.63
CA GLU A 350 1.54 -17.48 -35.94
C GLU A 350 3.01 -17.76 -36.23
N GLN A 351 3.92 -16.86 -35.90
CA GLN A 351 5.37 -17.06 -36.00
C GLN A 351 5.85 -18.18 -35.05
N ALA A 352 5.19 -18.38 -33.93
CA ALA A 352 5.45 -19.48 -33.00
C ALA A 352 4.76 -20.82 -33.38
N GLY A 353 4.09 -20.87 -34.57
CA GLY A 353 3.45 -22.07 -35.07
C GLY A 353 2.00 -22.31 -34.63
N TYR A 354 1.38 -21.36 -33.95
CA TYR A 354 -0.04 -21.42 -33.56
C TYR A 354 -0.92 -20.89 -34.70
N THR A 355 -0.97 -21.61 -35.82
CA THR A 355 -1.61 -21.19 -37.08
C THR A 355 -3.00 -21.78 -37.29
N SER A 356 -3.41 -22.79 -36.54
CA SER A 356 -4.64 -23.54 -36.75
C SER A 356 -5.65 -23.30 -35.61
N ILE A 357 -6.91 -23.60 -35.90
CA ILE A 357 -8.00 -23.69 -34.91
C ILE A 357 -8.47 -25.13 -34.85
N ASN A 358 -8.51 -25.73 -33.67
CA ASN A 358 -8.95 -27.11 -33.49
C ASN A 358 -10.49 -27.25 -33.54
N SER A 359 -10.99 -28.49 -33.48
CA SER A 359 -12.44 -28.79 -33.53
C SER A 359 -13.25 -28.18 -32.39
N TYR A 360 -12.60 -27.76 -31.31
CA TYR A 360 -13.24 -27.07 -30.17
C TYR A 360 -13.22 -25.54 -30.30
N GLY A 361 -12.69 -25.01 -31.41
CA GLY A 361 -12.60 -23.57 -31.65
C GLY A 361 -11.39 -22.88 -31.01
N TYR A 362 -10.42 -23.62 -30.49
CA TYR A 362 -9.25 -23.08 -29.82
C TYR A 362 -8.04 -23.04 -30.75
N ARG A 363 -7.25 -21.98 -30.67
CA ARG A 363 -6.02 -21.82 -31.44
C ARG A 363 -4.98 -22.85 -30.98
N CYS A 364 -4.30 -23.46 -31.94
CA CYS A 364 -3.33 -24.53 -31.68
C CYS A 364 -2.14 -24.51 -32.64
N SER A 365 -1.06 -25.08 -32.17
CA SER A 365 0.07 -25.56 -32.98
C SER A 365 -0.11 -27.08 -33.23
N SER A 366 0.86 -27.69 -33.91
CA SER A 366 0.87 -29.14 -34.08
C SER A 366 0.99 -29.96 -32.77
N ARG A 367 1.40 -29.32 -31.67
CA ARG A 367 1.70 -29.97 -30.39
C ARG A 367 0.81 -29.52 -29.24
N LYS A 368 0.39 -28.27 -29.21
CA LYS A 368 -0.31 -27.65 -28.07
C LYS A 368 -1.52 -26.84 -28.52
N SER A 369 -2.54 -26.79 -27.70
CA SER A 369 -3.69 -25.89 -27.83
C SER A 369 -3.56 -24.78 -26.80
N LEU A 370 -4.00 -23.56 -27.12
CA LEU A 370 -4.01 -22.44 -26.19
C LEU A 370 -5.15 -22.58 -25.18
N THR A 371 -5.00 -23.56 -24.30
CA THR A 371 -5.90 -23.85 -23.18
C THR A 371 -5.17 -23.70 -21.87
N CYS A 372 -5.72 -22.91 -20.94
CA CYS A 372 -5.10 -22.65 -19.65
C CYS A 372 -6.13 -22.25 -18.58
N SER A 373 -5.70 -22.29 -17.32
CA SER A 373 -6.40 -21.73 -16.18
C SER A 373 -5.84 -20.34 -15.81
N LEU A 374 -6.71 -19.45 -15.32
CA LEU A 374 -6.35 -18.19 -14.65
C LEU A 374 -6.83 -18.25 -13.21
N THR A 375 -5.91 -18.40 -12.28
CA THR A 375 -6.19 -18.45 -10.84
C THR A 375 -6.24 -17.05 -10.26
N VAL A 376 -7.29 -16.76 -9.48
CA VAL A 376 -7.52 -15.45 -8.86
C VAL A 376 -8.06 -15.59 -7.45
N CYS A 377 -7.67 -14.69 -6.55
CA CYS A 377 -8.23 -14.59 -5.20
C CYS A 377 -9.64 -14.01 -5.27
N LYS A 378 -10.67 -14.80 -4.90
CA LYS A 378 -12.08 -14.38 -4.92
C LYS A 378 -12.43 -13.33 -3.87
N ASP A 379 -11.60 -13.19 -2.83
CA ASP A 379 -11.80 -12.24 -1.75
C ASP A 379 -11.45 -10.80 -2.16
N ASN A 380 -11.04 -10.59 -3.43
CA ASN A 380 -10.76 -9.28 -4.01
C ASN A 380 -11.60 -9.06 -5.28
N GLU A 381 -12.67 -8.28 -5.17
CA GLU A 381 -13.63 -8.04 -6.25
C GLU A 381 -13.00 -7.40 -7.48
N PHE A 382 -12.02 -6.49 -7.30
CA PHE A 382 -11.32 -5.85 -8.42
C PHE A 382 -10.52 -6.87 -9.24
N LYS A 383 -9.82 -7.79 -8.57
CA LYS A 383 -9.05 -8.84 -9.25
C LYS A 383 -9.96 -9.83 -9.97
N VAL A 384 -11.11 -10.18 -9.39
CA VAL A 384 -12.10 -11.04 -10.05
C VAL A 384 -12.65 -10.37 -11.30
N ALA A 385 -12.99 -9.08 -11.24
CA ALA A 385 -13.44 -8.30 -12.40
C ALA A 385 -12.36 -8.21 -13.49
N ALA A 386 -11.11 -7.94 -13.09
CA ALA A 386 -9.97 -7.91 -14.02
C ALA A 386 -9.72 -9.28 -14.67
N ALA A 387 -9.80 -10.39 -13.93
CA ALA A 387 -9.64 -11.74 -14.47
C ALA A 387 -10.69 -12.07 -15.52
N LYS A 388 -11.94 -11.65 -15.32
CA LYS A 388 -13.02 -11.81 -16.32
C LYS A 388 -12.72 -11.06 -17.63
N GLN A 389 -12.25 -9.82 -17.52
CA GLN A 389 -11.83 -9.03 -18.71
C GLN A 389 -10.62 -9.65 -19.40
N ILE A 390 -9.62 -10.12 -18.66
CA ILE A 390 -8.45 -10.81 -19.24
C ILE A 390 -8.92 -12.04 -20.04
N LYS A 391 -9.82 -12.86 -19.47
CA LYS A 391 -10.39 -14.01 -20.19
C LYS A 391 -11.08 -13.59 -21.48
N GLU A 392 -11.93 -12.54 -21.46
CA GLU A 392 -12.65 -12.05 -22.64
C GLU A 392 -11.69 -11.52 -23.72
N GLN A 393 -10.62 -10.85 -23.31
CA GLN A 393 -9.61 -10.36 -24.23
C GLN A 393 -8.83 -11.51 -24.88
N LEU A 394 -8.41 -12.51 -24.10
CA LEU A 394 -7.70 -13.68 -24.60
C LEU A 394 -8.57 -14.52 -25.56
N ALA A 395 -9.88 -14.55 -25.35
CA ALA A 395 -10.82 -15.22 -26.26
C ALA A 395 -10.81 -14.63 -27.68
N LYS A 396 -10.42 -13.36 -27.88
CA LYS A 396 -10.28 -12.74 -29.22
C LYS A 396 -9.26 -13.45 -30.12
N LEU A 397 -8.31 -14.16 -29.50
CA LEU A 397 -7.31 -14.99 -30.22
C LEU A 397 -7.53 -16.50 -30.01
N ASN A 398 -8.77 -16.89 -29.65
CA ASN A 398 -9.17 -18.27 -29.47
C ASN A 398 -8.40 -19.01 -28.35
N PHE A 399 -8.01 -18.30 -27.28
CA PHE A 399 -7.60 -18.94 -26.05
C PHE A 399 -8.84 -19.53 -25.33
N ASN A 400 -8.68 -20.69 -24.76
CA ASN A 400 -9.63 -21.27 -23.82
C ASN A 400 -9.11 -21.01 -22.39
N VAL A 401 -9.70 -20.04 -21.70
CA VAL A 401 -9.30 -19.67 -20.35
C VAL A 401 -10.37 -20.08 -19.34
N LYS A 402 -10.01 -20.91 -18.37
CA LYS A 402 -10.83 -21.25 -17.22
C LYS A 402 -10.42 -20.39 -16.03
N ILE A 403 -11.31 -19.51 -15.54
CA ILE A 403 -11.07 -18.80 -14.29
C ILE A 403 -11.24 -19.76 -13.11
N VAL A 404 -10.29 -19.76 -12.17
CA VAL A 404 -10.29 -20.52 -10.93
C VAL A 404 -10.27 -19.54 -9.77
N GLU A 405 -11.45 -19.33 -9.17
CA GLU A 405 -11.64 -18.40 -8.05
C GLU A 405 -11.43 -19.14 -6.73
N LEU A 406 -10.42 -18.76 -5.95
CA LEU A 406 -10.05 -19.41 -4.69
C LEU A 406 -10.12 -18.41 -3.52
N SER A 407 -10.35 -18.89 -2.29
CA SER A 407 -10.15 -18.09 -1.08
C SER A 407 -8.69 -17.67 -0.97
N TYR A 408 -8.39 -16.61 -0.21
CA TYR A 408 -6.98 -16.16 -0.05
C TYR A 408 -6.06 -17.30 0.41
N LYS A 409 -6.52 -18.11 1.37
CA LYS A 409 -5.76 -19.27 1.86
C LYS A 409 -5.49 -20.30 0.76
N ASP A 410 -6.53 -20.69 0.03
CA ASP A 410 -6.40 -21.71 -1.03
C ASP A 410 -5.64 -21.16 -2.23
N TYR A 411 -5.80 -19.88 -2.53
CA TYR A 411 -5.04 -19.17 -3.58
C TYR A 411 -3.54 -19.18 -3.28
N THR A 412 -3.14 -18.79 -2.05
CA THR A 412 -1.73 -18.80 -1.67
C THR A 412 -1.13 -20.21 -1.66
N GLN A 413 -1.92 -21.20 -1.23
CA GLN A 413 -1.49 -22.61 -1.28
C GLN A 413 -1.34 -23.12 -2.72
N ALA A 414 -2.30 -22.81 -3.61
CA ALA A 414 -2.21 -23.20 -5.02
C ALA A 414 -0.98 -22.60 -5.72
N ILE A 415 -0.63 -21.37 -5.39
CA ILE A 415 0.59 -20.73 -5.90
C ILE A 415 1.83 -21.45 -5.35
N ALA A 416 1.89 -21.70 -4.05
CA ALA A 416 3.03 -22.37 -3.41
C ALA A 416 3.25 -23.79 -3.96
N ASP A 417 2.18 -24.49 -4.31
CA ASP A 417 2.22 -25.86 -4.86
C ASP A 417 2.43 -25.89 -6.40
N GLY A 418 2.48 -24.73 -7.08
CA GLY A 418 2.57 -24.65 -8.55
C GLY A 418 1.31 -25.17 -9.27
N ASN A 419 0.15 -25.15 -8.60
CA ASN A 419 -1.12 -25.67 -9.12
C ASN A 419 -1.91 -24.59 -9.90
N TYR A 420 -1.32 -24.05 -10.95
CA TYR A 420 -1.91 -23.07 -11.86
C TYR A 420 -1.20 -23.11 -13.22
N ASP A 421 -1.82 -22.56 -14.26
CA ASP A 421 -1.15 -22.24 -15.52
C ASP A 421 -0.72 -20.77 -15.53
N MET A 422 -1.63 -19.87 -15.10
CA MET A 422 -1.32 -18.46 -14.80
C MET A 422 -2.15 -18.00 -13.59
N TYR A 423 -1.64 -17.01 -12.87
CA TYR A 423 -2.39 -16.38 -11.79
C TYR A 423 -2.30 -14.85 -11.84
N LEU A 424 -3.34 -14.17 -11.35
CA LEU A 424 -3.38 -12.72 -11.20
C LEU A 424 -2.91 -12.34 -9.80
N GLY A 425 -1.67 -11.88 -9.71
CA GLY A 425 -1.00 -11.49 -8.48
C GLY A 425 -1.00 -9.99 -8.23
N GLU A 426 -0.61 -9.61 -7.02
CA GLU A 426 -0.31 -8.23 -6.65
C GLU A 426 0.89 -8.20 -5.70
N LEU A 427 1.83 -7.31 -5.96
CA LEU A 427 3.01 -7.11 -5.14
C LEU A 427 3.16 -5.62 -4.81
N LYS A 428 3.30 -5.31 -3.51
CA LYS A 428 3.71 -3.98 -3.06
C LYS A 428 5.22 -3.84 -3.23
N ILE A 429 5.63 -3.09 -4.25
CA ILE A 429 7.04 -2.81 -4.54
C ILE A 429 7.53 -1.73 -3.55
N PRO A 430 8.71 -1.90 -2.91
CA PRO A 430 9.32 -0.86 -2.08
C PRO A 430 9.64 0.42 -2.85
N ALA A 431 9.82 1.53 -2.15
CA ALA A 431 10.10 2.84 -2.77
C ALA A 431 11.38 2.87 -3.63
N ASN A 432 12.34 2.00 -3.36
CA ASN A 432 13.55 1.82 -4.16
C ASN A 432 13.34 0.99 -5.44
N MET A 433 12.09 0.73 -5.82
CA MET A 433 11.68 -0.06 -6.98
C MET A 433 12.30 -1.46 -7.03
N ASN A 434 12.49 -2.09 -5.86
CA ASN A 434 13.06 -3.42 -5.78
C ASN A 434 12.04 -4.50 -6.18
N ILE A 435 12.25 -5.07 -7.37
CA ILE A 435 11.48 -6.19 -7.94
C ILE A 435 12.23 -7.54 -7.89
N SER A 436 13.33 -7.63 -7.10
CA SER A 436 14.13 -8.86 -7.00
C SER A 436 13.32 -10.08 -6.56
N GLN A 437 12.21 -9.87 -5.86
CA GLN A 437 11.31 -10.96 -5.45
C GLN A 437 10.77 -11.77 -6.64
N PHE A 438 10.68 -11.19 -7.83
CA PHE A 438 10.31 -11.92 -9.04
C PHE A 438 11.42 -12.85 -9.56
N PHE A 439 12.64 -12.69 -9.04
CA PHE A 439 13.84 -13.39 -9.54
C PHE A 439 14.57 -14.19 -8.44
N THR A 440 13.93 -14.43 -7.28
CA THR A 440 14.49 -15.22 -6.19
C THR A 440 13.72 -16.53 -6.02
N GLU A 441 14.44 -17.61 -5.71
CA GLU A 441 13.85 -18.91 -5.41
C GLU A 441 12.89 -18.84 -4.19
N ASN A 442 11.86 -19.66 -4.21
CA ASN A 442 10.90 -19.84 -3.11
C ASN A 442 10.12 -18.56 -2.70
N SER A 443 10.04 -17.56 -3.57
CA SER A 443 9.13 -16.43 -3.38
C SER A 443 7.71 -16.85 -3.73
N ILE A 444 6.69 -16.33 -3.01
CA ILE A 444 5.28 -16.52 -3.34
C ILE A 444 4.93 -15.95 -4.72
N THR A 445 5.66 -14.94 -5.18
CA THR A 445 5.55 -14.36 -6.52
C THR A 445 6.29 -15.19 -7.56
N ASN A 446 7.02 -16.21 -7.14
CA ASN A 446 8.02 -16.91 -7.91
C ASN A 446 7.96 -18.44 -7.74
N SER A 447 6.87 -18.97 -7.18
CA SER A 447 6.73 -20.40 -6.91
C SER A 447 6.72 -21.27 -8.18
N ALA A 448 6.44 -20.67 -9.34
CA ALA A 448 6.56 -21.32 -10.64
C ALA A 448 7.88 -21.03 -11.36
N ILE A 449 8.66 -20.09 -10.86
CA ILE A 449 10.00 -19.80 -11.37
C ILE A 449 10.96 -20.68 -10.59
N THR A 450 10.87 -21.98 -10.75
CA THR A 450 11.93 -22.87 -10.31
C THR A 450 13.14 -22.57 -11.18
N LEU A 451 14.14 -21.95 -10.58
CA LEU A 451 15.50 -21.87 -11.11
C LEU A 451 16.13 -23.27 -11.20
N ALA A 452 15.31 -24.30 -11.40
CA ALA A 452 15.72 -25.70 -11.42
C ALA A 452 16.59 -26.03 -12.61
N ASP A 453 16.72 -25.16 -13.58
CA ASP A 453 17.62 -25.36 -14.67
C ASP A 453 18.67 -24.24 -14.72
N GLN A 454 19.93 -24.60 -14.44
CA GLN A 454 21.10 -23.72 -14.56
C GLN A 454 21.40 -23.30 -16.01
N ASN A 455 20.52 -23.63 -16.94
CA ASN A 455 20.58 -23.15 -18.32
C ASN A 455 20.01 -21.76 -18.40
N GLU A 456 20.59 -20.91 -19.26
CA GLU A 456 20.14 -19.55 -19.55
C GLU A 456 18.66 -19.54 -19.97
N ASN A 457 17.76 -19.38 -19.01
CA ASN A 457 16.35 -19.17 -19.26
C ASN A 457 15.98 -17.68 -19.11
N THR A 458 14.78 -17.30 -19.54
CA THR A 458 14.23 -15.95 -19.47
C THR A 458 14.43 -15.28 -18.09
N PHE A 459 14.30 -16.05 -17.00
CA PHE A 459 14.38 -15.51 -15.65
C PHE A 459 15.80 -15.27 -15.20
N THR A 460 16.73 -16.17 -15.52
CA THR A 460 18.15 -15.99 -15.18
C THR A 460 18.75 -14.81 -15.92
N VAL A 461 18.36 -14.60 -17.17
CA VAL A 461 18.76 -13.43 -17.97
C VAL A 461 18.20 -12.15 -17.34
N CYS A 462 16.89 -12.08 -17.10
CA CYS A 462 16.28 -10.91 -16.46
C CYS A 462 16.83 -10.64 -15.06
N ALA A 463 17.09 -11.69 -14.25
CA ALA A 463 17.68 -11.55 -12.92
C ALA A 463 19.10 -10.99 -12.96
N ALA A 464 19.92 -11.44 -13.93
CA ALA A 464 21.29 -10.96 -14.10
C ALA A 464 21.29 -9.47 -14.52
N GLU A 465 20.50 -9.13 -15.53
CA GLU A 465 20.45 -7.77 -16.04
C GLU A 465 19.75 -6.79 -15.06
N TYR A 466 18.80 -7.27 -14.27
CA TYR A 466 18.24 -6.49 -13.17
C TYR A 466 19.32 -6.13 -12.12
N ARG A 467 20.21 -7.08 -11.78
CA ARG A 467 21.35 -6.76 -10.89
C ARG A 467 22.32 -5.76 -11.52
N ASN A 468 22.57 -5.86 -12.83
CA ASN A 468 23.38 -4.89 -13.58
C ASN A 468 22.75 -3.49 -13.56
N MET A 469 21.44 -3.40 -13.72
CA MET A 469 20.69 -2.15 -13.60
C MET A 469 20.80 -1.56 -12.18
N LEU A 470 20.61 -2.37 -11.15
CA LEU A 470 20.76 -1.91 -9.76
C LEU A 470 22.19 -1.46 -9.45
N ALA A 471 23.19 -2.09 -10.07
CA ALA A 471 24.60 -1.68 -9.94
C ALA A 471 24.95 -0.43 -10.77
N GLY A 472 24.04 0.06 -11.62
CA GLY A 472 24.26 1.20 -12.50
C GLY A 472 25.07 0.89 -13.76
N SER A 473 25.29 -0.39 -14.08
CA SER A 473 25.99 -0.83 -15.29
C SER A 473 25.06 -1.05 -16.50
N MET A 474 23.74 -1.07 -16.27
CA MET A 474 22.70 -1.08 -17.30
C MET A 474 21.71 0.06 -17.07
N SER A 475 21.20 0.69 -18.11
CA SER A 475 20.18 1.71 -17.96
C SER A 475 18.80 1.08 -17.66
N ILE A 476 17.92 1.86 -17.00
CA ILE A 476 16.53 1.41 -16.74
C ILE A 476 15.79 1.16 -18.06
N SER A 477 16.02 1.99 -19.09
CA SER A 477 15.44 1.84 -20.42
C SER A 477 15.85 0.52 -21.08
N ASP A 478 17.14 0.17 -21.04
CA ASP A 478 17.63 -1.07 -21.61
C ASP A 478 17.07 -2.30 -20.88
N PHE A 479 16.99 -2.23 -19.55
CA PHE A 479 16.35 -3.28 -18.77
C PHE A 479 14.85 -3.41 -19.13
N CYS A 480 14.11 -2.32 -19.28
CA CYS A 480 12.70 -2.36 -19.68
C CYS A 480 12.52 -2.99 -21.06
N ASN A 481 13.37 -2.68 -22.02
CA ASN A 481 13.36 -3.28 -23.35
C ASN A 481 13.65 -4.79 -23.30
N LEU A 482 14.62 -5.20 -22.52
CA LEU A 482 14.93 -6.62 -22.28
C LEU A 482 13.74 -7.33 -21.61
N PHE A 483 13.15 -6.72 -20.58
CA PHE A 483 12.01 -7.26 -19.85
C PHE A 483 10.82 -7.55 -20.79
N GLU A 484 10.45 -6.61 -21.68
CA GLU A 484 9.36 -6.82 -22.64
C GLU A 484 9.69 -7.88 -23.70
N LYS A 485 10.94 -8.03 -24.07
CA LYS A 485 11.41 -9.08 -24.96
C LYS A 485 11.35 -10.46 -24.31
N GLU A 486 11.79 -10.57 -23.08
CA GLU A 486 11.84 -11.83 -22.32
C GLU A 486 10.52 -12.18 -21.65
N MET A 487 9.73 -11.19 -21.27
CA MET A 487 8.40 -11.28 -20.64
C MET A 487 8.34 -12.34 -19.52
N PRO A 488 9.10 -12.17 -18.44
CA PRO A 488 9.08 -13.13 -17.33
C PRO A 488 7.72 -13.19 -16.63
N PHE A 489 7.02 -12.08 -16.54
CA PHE A 489 5.64 -11.94 -16.11
C PHE A 489 5.00 -10.78 -16.87
N VAL A 490 3.68 -10.66 -16.85
CA VAL A 490 2.97 -9.58 -17.55
C VAL A 490 2.47 -8.55 -16.54
N PRO A 491 3.08 -7.35 -16.48
CA PRO A 491 2.50 -6.22 -15.76
C PRO A 491 1.13 -5.85 -16.34
N VAL A 492 0.17 -5.55 -15.47
CA VAL A 492 -1.19 -5.16 -15.87
C VAL A 492 -1.43 -3.69 -15.51
N CYS A 493 -1.27 -3.34 -14.25
CA CYS A 493 -1.47 -1.98 -13.76
C CYS A 493 -0.81 -1.79 -12.39
N TYR A 494 -0.63 -0.52 -12.01
CA TYR A 494 -0.34 -0.12 -10.65
C TYR A 494 -1.62 0.35 -9.98
N ARG A 495 -2.01 -0.32 -8.88
CA ARG A 495 -3.21 0.02 -8.15
C ARG A 495 -3.03 1.34 -7.39
N SER A 496 -4.10 2.10 -7.24
CA SER A 496 -4.12 3.32 -6.43
C SER A 496 -4.91 3.08 -5.14
N GLY A 497 -4.55 3.81 -4.10
CA GLY A 497 -5.39 4.04 -2.95
C GLY A 497 -6.28 5.27 -3.14
N ILE A 498 -7.06 5.58 -2.14
CA ILE A 498 -7.91 6.76 -2.08
C ILE A 498 -7.72 7.48 -0.75
N GLU A 499 -7.72 8.79 -0.80
CA GLU A 499 -7.95 9.63 0.37
C GLU A 499 -9.39 10.12 0.35
N ILE A 500 -10.04 10.05 1.49
CA ILE A 500 -11.42 10.44 1.67
C ILE A 500 -11.44 11.52 2.77
N TYR A 501 -12.05 12.66 2.49
CA TYR A 501 -12.02 13.79 3.42
C TYR A 501 -13.35 14.49 3.51
N SER A 502 -13.65 15.04 4.68
CA SER A 502 -14.85 15.82 4.95
C SER A 502 -14.86 17.11 4.11
N ARG A 503 -16.04 17.64 3.83
CA ARG A 503 -16.20 18.93 3.12
C ARG A 503 -15.64 20.13 3.89
N LYS A 504 -15.24 19.93 5.13
CA LYS A 504 -14.52 20.89 5.95
C LYS A 504 -13.11 21.16 5.41
N ILE A 505 -12.44 20.16 4.86
CA ILE A 505 -11.15 20.33 4.16
C ILE A 505 -11.44 20.84 2.75
N SER A 506 -10.92 22.03 2.42
CA SER A 506 -11.23 22.75 1.18
C SER A 506 -10.06 22.87 0.19
N SER A 507 -8.86 22.41 0.58
CA SER A 507 -7.67 22.33 -0.27
C SER A 507 -7.47 20.95 -0.87
N GLN A 508 -6.64 20.87 -1.91
CA GLN A 508 -6.15 19.58 -2.37
C GLN A 508 -5.24 18.97 -1.32
N THR A 509 -5.46 17.71 -0.99
CA THR A 509 -4.73 17.00 0.04
C THR A 509 -3.40 16.46 -0.47
N ASN A 510 -3.26 16.15 -1.78
CA ASN A 510 -2.00 15.73 -2.45
C ASN A 510 -1.16 14.70 -1.69
N SER A 511 -1.81 13.74 -1.08
CA SER A 511 -1.16 12.67 -0.31
C SER A 511 -0.27 11.78 -1.17
N THR A 512 0.71 11.14 -0.53
CA THR A 512 1.42 10.01 -1.12
C THR A 512 1.12 8.73 -0.33
N CYS A 513 1.34 7.58 -0.90
CA CYS A 513 1.16 6.31 -0.19
C CYS A 513 2.21 6.06 0.92
N TYR A 514 3.22 6.91 1.03
CA TYR A 514 4.27 6.88 2.06
C TYR A 514 4.05 7.93 3.15
N ASP A 515 3.41 9.07 2.80
CA ASP A 515 3.05 10.13 3.73
C ASP A 515 1.71 10.74 3.34
N ASN A 516 0.65 10.30 4.01
CA ASN A 516 -0.72 10.74 3.74
C ASN A 516 -0.95 12.22 4.09
N PHE A 517 -0.04 12.83 4.83
CA PHE A 517 -0.10 14.22 5.27
C PHE A 517 1.05 15.07 4.73
N CYS A 518 1.68 14.66 3.62
CA CYS A 518 2.90 15.30 3.11
C CYS A 518 2.76 16.81 2.85
N ASN A 519 1.55 17.29 2.56
CA ASN A 519 1.26 18.72 2.35
C ASN A 519 0.31 19.33 3.38
N ILE A 520 0.18 18.74 4.58
CA ILE A 520 -0.75 19.23 5.63
C ILE A 520 -0.48 20.71 6.02
N GLY A 521 0.74 21.18 5.83
CA GLY A 521 1.11 22.58 6.03
C GLY A 521 0.30 23.57 5.17
N SER A 522 -0.24 23.12 4.05
CA SER A 522 -1.06 23.92 3.11
C SER A 522 -2.55 23.64 3.17
N TRP A 523 -3.01 22.73 4.05
CA TRP A 523 -4.43 22.41 4.13
C TRP A 523 -5.25 23.59 4.63
N THR A 524 -6.41 23.82 4.01
CA THR A 524 -7.35 24.86 4.42
C THR A 524 -8.65 24.25 4.93
N VAL A 525 -9.18 24.82 6.01
CA VAL A 525 -10.40 24.38 6.68
C VAL A 525 -11.46 25.47 6.52
N LYS A 526 -12.65 25.08 6.05
CA LYS A 526 -13.83 25.96 6.05
C LYS A 526 -14.31 26.13 7.48
N THR A 527 -14.60 27.35 7.83
CA THR A 527 -15.25 27.74 9.11
C THR A 527 -16.74 27.58 9.00
#